data_60e50da710bf0751cc538f14743318f6
#
_entry.id   60e50da710bf0751cc538f14743318f6
#
_cell.length_a   1.000
_cell.length_b   1.000
_cell.length_c   1.000
_cell.angle_alpha   90.00
_cell.angle_beta   90.00
_cell.angle_gamma   90.00
#
_symmetry.space_group_name_H-M   'P 1'
#
loop_
_entity.id
_entity.type
_entity.pdbx_description
1 polymer ?
#
loop_
_entity_poly.entity_id
_entity_poly.type
_entity_poly.pdbx_seq_one_letter_code
_entity_poly.pdbx_strand_id
1 'polypeptide(L)'
;AGDNPGLGWTEGDAYALYGWYTMFVYVASIPGGILADKFLGQKKAVYLGGIFLCLGHGILAIEAPWAFYTGLFLIVLGVGCLKPNISTMVGGLYPKGDQRRDMGFYIFYMGINLGAAISAIAVGYVGENIGWHYGFGMAGIGMVIGQLTYMWGQKYLTHVGNLVVAEDGKELDRPSLIMDIFKHKNSLIGFLITASLSAYVWISAGWSYGALVLGIAFAVGIGIVIYNDGNKVEKDRILVTYLSFLIIIVFWGSFEQAGGLLN
;
A
#
# COMPACT_ATOMS: atom_id res chain seq x y z
N ALA A 1 6.90 -24.31 24.40
CA ALA A 1 7.37 -22.94 24.36
C ALA A 1 8.88 -22.99 24.16
N GLY A 2 9.35 -22.64 22.96
CA GLY A 2 10.79 -22.64 22.67
C GLY A 2 11.49 -21.44 23.32
N ASP A 3 12.81 -21.37 23.15
CA ASP A 3 13.67 -20.32 23.72
C ASP A 3 13.42 -18.92 23.15
N ASN A 4 12.42 -18.77 22.27
CA ASN A 4 12.06 -17.51 21.60
C ASN A 4 10.54 -17.23 21.68
N PRO A 5 10.01 -16.88 22.88
CA PRO A 5 8.56 -16.77 23.11
C PRO A 5 7.91 -15.53 22.46
N GLY A 6 8.67 -14.66 21.79
CA GLY A 6 8.17 -13.41 21.25
C GLY A 6 7.62 -12.48 22.33
N LEU A 7 6.51 -11.75 22.05
CA LEU A 7 5.86 -10.84 23.01
C LEU A 7 4.87 -11.54 23.96
N GLY A 8 4.72 -12.86 23.87
CA GLY A 8 3.84 -13.63 24.75
C GLY A 8 2.34 -13.38 24.54
N TRP A 9 1.93 -12.91 23.37
CA TRP A 9 0.52 -12.64 23.05
C TRP A 9 -0.27 -13.91 22.79
N THR A 10 -1.59 -13.80 22.93
CA THR A 10 -2.49 -14.84 22.43
C THR A 10 -2.49 -14.84 20.90
N GLU A 11 -2.79 -15.99 20.30
CA GLU A 11 -2.93 -16.09 18.83
C GLU A 11 -3.97 -15.09 18.30
N GLY A 12 -5.08 -14.90 19.04
CA GLY A 12 -6.11 -13.94 18.66
C GLY A 12 -5.62 -12.49 18.60
N ASP A 13 -4.80 -12.07 19.57
CA ASP A 13 -4.21 -10.72 19.59
C ASP A 13 -3.19 -10.54 18.46
N ALA A 14 -2.40 -11.57 18.18
CA ALA A 14 -1.44 -11.55 17.09
C ALA A 14 -2.11 -11.44 15.72
N TYR A 15 -3.17 -12.22 15.48
CA TYR A 15 -3.97 -12.12 14.25
C TYR A 15 -4.70 -10.78 14.13
N ALA A 16 -5.22 -10.24 15.22
CA ALA A 16 -5.85 -8.93 15.21
C ALA A 16 -4.86 -7.83 14.82
N LEU A 17 -3.66 -7.83 15.42
CA LEU A 17 -2.61 -6.87 15.05
C LEU A 17 -2.19 -7.03 13.58
N TYR A 18 -1.97 -8.27 13.13
CA TYR A 18 -1.61 -8.54 11.74
C TYR A 18 -2.66 -8.00 10.76
N GLY A 19 -3.94 -8.22 11.06
CA GLY A 19 -5.05 -7.68 10.27
C GLY A 19 -5.04 -6.16 10.21
N TRP A 20 -4.87 -5.48 11.35
CA TRP A 20 -4.75 -4.03 11.41
C TRP A 20 -3.55 -3.50 10.65
N TYR A 21 -2.39 -4.10 10.85
CA TYR A 21 -1.17 -3.73 10.17
C TYR A 21 -1.32 -3.83 8.65
N THR A 22 -1.84 -4.96 8.17
CA THR A 22 -2.07 -5.20 6.74
C THR A 22 -3.05 -4.18 6.17
N MET A 23 -4.16 -3.92 6.86
CA MET A 23 -5.12 -2.89 6.46
C MET A 23 -4.45 -1.52 6.32
N PHE A 24 -3.68 -1.09 7.32
CA PHE A 24 -3.01 0.21 7.28
C PHE A 24 -1.95 0.31 6.18
N VAL A 25 -1.24 -0.77 5.86
CA VAL A 25 -0.30 -0.82 4.73
C VAL A 25 -0.99 -0.51 3.40
N TYR A 26 -2.19 -1.06 3.18
CA TYR A 26 -2.95 -0.77 1.96
C TYR A 26 -3.57 0.62 1.97
N VAL A 27 -4.18 1.03 3.08
CA VAL A 27 -4.80 2.35 3.24
C VAL A 27 -3.76 3.47 3.08
N ALA A 28 -2.56 3.32 3.63
CA ALA A 28 -1.49 4.30 3.52
C ALA A 28 -1.02 4.56 2.08
N SER A 29 -1.30 3.63 1.15
CA SER A 29 -1.00 3.82 -0.28
C SER A 29 -1.80 4.97 -0.89
N ILE A 30 -2.98 5.29 -0.37
CA ILE A 30 -3.81 6.41 -0.84
C ILE A 30 -3.14 7.76 -0.52
N PRO A 31 -2.89 8.11 0.75
CA PRO A 31 -2.20 9.36 1.06
C PRO A 31 -0.77 9.41 0.50
N GLY A 32 -0.06 8.26 0.42
CA GLY A 32 1.27 8.20 -0.19
C GLY A 32 1.27 8.53 -1.68
N GLY A 33 0.27 8.07 -2.44
CA GLY A 33 0.05 8.47 -3.83
C GLY A 33 -0.28 9.96 -3.97
N ILE A 34 -1.19 10.48 -3.13
CA ILE A 34 -1.55 11.91 -3.12
C ILE A 34 -0.33 12.78 -2.81
N LEU A 35 0.48 12.38 -1.84
CA LEU A 35 1.71 13.08 -1.46
C LEU A 35 2.69 13.16 -2.64
N ALA A 36 2.84 12.05 -3.37
CA ALA A 36 3.68 12.00 -4.54
C ALA A 36 3.14 12.88 -5.67
N ASP A 37 1.85 12.76 -5.98
CA ASP A 37 1.25 13.46 -7.12
C ASP A 37 1.17 14.97 -6.94
N LYS A 38 0.97 15.43 -5.68
CA LYS A 38 0.76 16.86 -5.41
C LYS A 38 2.02 17.60 -4.94
N PHE A 39 2.91 16.94 -4.19
CA PHE A 39 3.95 17.66 -3.46
C PHE A 39 5.37 17.22 -3.79
N LEU A 40 5.62 15.92 -3.89
CA LEU A 40 6.99 15.41 -3.94
C LEU A 40 7.43 14.97 -5.34
N GLY A 41 6.50 14.51 -6.17
CA GLY A 41 6.82 13.66 -7.30
C GLY A 41 7.06 12.21 -6.86
N GLN A 42 6.81 11.26 -7.75
CA GLN A 42 6.90 9.83 -7.44
C GLN A 42 8.31 9.41 -7.02
N LYS A 43 9.32 9.98 -7.68
CA LYS A 43 10.74 9.70 -7.39
C LYS A 43 11.13 10.01 -5.95
N LYS A 44 10.75 11.19 -5.45
CA LYS A 44 11.03 11.60 -4.07
C LYS A 44 10.18 10.82 -3.07
N ALA A 45 8.93 10.50 -3.43
CA ALA A 45 8.04 9.69 -2.60
C ALA A 45 8.60 8.27 -2.41
N VAL A 46 9.10 7.63 -3.47
CA VAL A 46 9.77 6.32 -3.41
C VAL A 46 11.04 6.40 -2.54
N TYR A 47 11.83 7.45 -2.71
CA TYR A 47 13.04 7.67 -1.90
C TYR A 47 12.71 7.80 -0.40
N LEU A 48 11.72 8.62 -0.06
CA LEU A 48 11.26 8.81 1.32
C LEU A 48 10.67 7.52 1.90
N GLY A 49 9.87 6.82 1.11
CA GLY A 49 9.31 5.52 1.49
C GLY A 49 10.40 4.49 1.80
N GLY A 50 11.45 4.43 0.99
CA GLY A 50 12.59 3.56 1.25
C GLY A 50 13.34 3.90 2.54
N ILE A 51 13.49 5.20 2.87
CA ILE A 51 14.07 5.63 4.16
C ILE A 51 13.21 5.14 5.33
N PHE A 52 11.89 5.34 5.27
CA PHE A 52 11.00 4.87 6.33
C PHE A 52 11.05 3.35 6.50
N LEU A 53 11.17 2.59 5.41
CA LEU A 53 11.33 1.14 5.46
C LEU A 53 12.66 0.72 6.09
N CYS A 54 13.76 1.38 5.74
CA CYS A 54 15.07 1.12 6.37
C CYS A 54 15.03 1.38 7.88
N LEU A 55 14.47 2.52 8.29
CA LEU A 55 14.33 2.88 9.69
C LEU A 55 13.37 1.92 10.42
N GLY A 56 12.23 1.60 9.81
CA GLY A 56 11.23 0.71 10.39
C GLY A 56 11.80 -0.68 10.69
N HIS A 57 12.45 -1.31 9.72
CA HIS A 57 13.07 -2.62 9.93
C HIS A 57 14.27 -2.55 10.89
N GLY A 58 15.05 -1.46 10.84
CA GLY A 58 16.15 -1.25 11.79
C GLY A 58 15.67 -1.12 13.23
N ILE A 59 14.55 -0.40 13.45
CA ILE A 59 13.95 -0.26 14.78
C ILE A 59 13.31 -1.57 15.25
N LEU A 60 12.69 -2.34 14.36
CA LEU A 60 12.19 -3.69 14.69
C LEU A 60 13.27 -4.66 15.16
N ALA A 61 14.53 -4.41 14.83
CA ALA A 61 15.65 -5.20 15.35
C ALA A 61 15.95 -4.93 16.84
N ILE A 62 15.32 -3.92 17.45
CA ILE A 62 15.46 -3.60 18.86
C ILE A 62 14.40 -4.38 19.65
N GLU A 63 14.82 -5.18 20.61
CA GLU A 63 13.93 -5.98 21.48
C GLU A 63 13.23 -5.12 22.53
N ALA A 64 12.29 -4.27 22.09
CA ALA A 64 11.48 -3.46 23.00
C ALA A 64 10.07 -3.26 22.44
N PRO A 65 9.01 -3.26 23.29
CA PRO A 65 7.64 -3.08 22.82
C PRO A 65 7.41 -1.78 22.05
N TRP A 66 8.01 -0.67 22.48
CA TRP A 66 7.92 0.61 21.78
C TRP A 66 8.56 0.55 20.39
N ALA A 67 9.68 -0.17 20.26
CA ALA A 67 10.39 -0.33 18.98
C ALA A 67 9.54 -1.14 18.00
N PHE A 68 8.85 -2.16 18.47
CA PHE A 68 7.95 -2.98 17.67
C PHE A 68 6.84 -2.13 17.02
N TYR A 69 6.09 -1.38 17.82
CA TYR A 69 5.00 -0.53 17.28
C TYR A 69 5.53 0.61 16.40
N THR A 70 6.63 1.24 16.81
CA THR A 70 7.25 2.32 16.02
C THR A 70 7.76 1.79 14.69
N GLY A 71 8.38 0.62 14.69
CA GLY A 71 8.85 -0.04 13.47
C GLY A 71 7.70 -0.36 12.51
N LEU A 72 6.62 -0.97 13.00
CA LEU A 72 5.42 -1.24 12.19
C LEU A 72 4.82 0.05 11.61
N PHE A 73 4.72 1.11 12.39
CA PHE A 73 4.20 2.40 11.93
C PHE A 73 5.06 2.99 10.80
N LEU A 74 6.39 2.98 10.95
CA LEU A 74 7.30 3.46 9.90
C LEU A 74 7.22 2.60 8.63
N ILE A 75 7.05 1.28 8.77
CA ILE A 75 6.86 0.39 7.62
C ILE A 75 5.55 0.75 6.89
N VAL A 76 4.45 0.98 7.61
CA VAL A 76 3.18 1.42 7.01
C VAL A 76 3.36 2.70 6.20
N LEU A 77 4.02 3.72 6.75
CA LEU A 77 4.32 4.96 6.04
C LEU A 77 5.22 4.72 4.82
N GLY A 78 6.25 3.89 5.01
CA GLY A 78 7.21 3.55 3.96
C GLY A 78 6.58 2.84 2.78
N VAL A 79 5.78 1.80 3.03
CA VAL A 79 5.06 1.07 1.98
C VAL A 79 4.04 1.99 1.30
N GLY A 80 3.33 2.81 2.07
CA GLY A 80 2.38 3.78 1.53
C GLY A 80 3.01 4.74 0.52
N CYS A 81 4.20 5.25 0.82
CA CYS A 81 4.92 6.14 -0.10
C CYS A 81 5.59 5.40 -1.26
N LEU A 82 6.10 4.18 -1.05
CA LEU A 82 6.89 3.45 -2.04
C LEU A 82 6.02 2.69 -3.05
N LYS A 83 5.12 1.83 -2.55
CA LYS A 83 4.43 0.82 -3.35
C LYS A 83 3.62 1.38 -4.54
N PRO A 84 2.73 2.38 -4.37
CA PRO A 84 1.96 2.93 -5.48
C PRO A 84 2.85 3.66 -6.50
N ASN A 85 3.87 4.35 -6.01
CA ASN A 85 4.69 5.24 -6.82
C ASN A 85 5.74 4.51 -7.64
N ILE A 86 6.37 3.45 -7.10
CA ILE A 86 7.36 2.66 -7.85
C ILE A 86 6.72 1.96 -9.05
N SER A 87 5.51 1.41 -8.88
CA SER A 87 4.78 0.77 -9.98
C SER A 87 4.44 1.75 -11.09
N THR A 88 4.02 2.97 -10.74
CA THR A 88 3.74 4.03 -11.69
C THR A 88 5.02 4.47 -12.44
N MET A 89 6.15 4.56 -11.73
CA MET A 89 7.45 4.88 -12.33
C MET A 89 7.87 3.81 -13.33
N VAL A 90 7.69 2.52 -13.04
CA VAL A 90 7.98 1.43 -13.99
C VAL A 90 7.18 1.62 -15.28
N GLY A 91 5.88 1.94 -15.15
CA GLY A 91 5.05 2.25 -16.31
C GLY A 91 5.51 3.48 -17.11
N GLY A 92 6.09 4.47 -16.42
CA GLY A 92 6.62 5.70 -17.03
C GLY A 92 7.96 5.55 -17.74
N LEU A 93 8.68 4.43 -17.54
CA LEU A 93 9.94 4.16 -18.24
C LEU A 93 9.76 3.93 -19.75
N TYR A 94 8.56 3.57 -20.16
CA TYR A 94 8.24 3.21 -21.53
C TYR A 94 7.27 4.22 -22.15
N PRO A 95 7.50 4.66 -23.40
CA PRO A 95 6.55 5.49 -24.13
C PRO A 95 5.18 4.82 -24.25
N LYS A 96 4.14 5.64 -24.45
CA LYS A 96 2.79 5.12 -24.71
C LYS A 96 2.78 4.26 -25.95
N GLY A 97 2.26 3.02 -25.87
CA GLY A 97 2.18 2.07 -26.97
C GLY A 97 3.43 1.21 -27.19
N ASP A 98 4.47 1.37 -26.38
CA ASP A 98 5.66 0.52 -26.46
C ASP A 98 5.34 -0.88 -25.91
N GLN A 99 5.47 -1.92 -26.76
CA GLN A 99 5.21 -3.31 -26.39
C GLN A 99 6.17 -3.85 -25.29
N ARG A 100 7.35 -3.24 -25.15
CA ARG A 100 8.32 -3.62 -24.10
C ARG A 100 7.83 -3.24 -22.69
N ARG A 101 6.83 -2.39 -22.58
CA ARG A 101 6.24 -1.99 -21.30
C ARG A 101 5.74 -3.19 -20.49
N ASP A 102 5.05 -4.10 -21.13
CA ASP A 102 4.53 -5.30 -20.47
C ASP A 102 5.67 -6.21 -19.98
N MET A 103 6.71 -6.38 -20.80
CA MET A 103 7.91 -7.10 -20.39
C MET A 103 8.60 -6.44 -19.18
N GLY A 104 8.66 -5.11 -19.13
CA GLY A 104 9.17 -4.37 -17.99
C GLY A 104 8.39 -4.65 -16.70
N PHE A 105 7.07 -4.73 -16.78
CA PHE A 105 6.24 -5.13 -15.64
C PHE A 105 6.45 -6.60 -15.25
N TYR A 106 6.62 -7.52 -16.20
CA TYR A 106 6.92 -8.92 -15.87
C TYR A 106 8.23 -9.04 -15.09
N ILE A 107 9.29 -8.37 -15.53
CA ILE A 107 10.58 -8.35 -14.82
C ILE A 107 10.42 -7.75 -13.42
N PHE A 108 9.68 -6.64 -13.29
CA PHE A 108 9.41 -5.99 -12.02
C PHE A 108 8.67 -6.92 -11.04
N TYR A 109 7.59 -7.56 -11.48
CA TYR A 109 6.83 -8.50 -10.65
C TYR A 109 7.61 -9.78 -10.33
N MET A 110 8.42 -10.28 -11.27
CA MET A 110 9.33 -11.40 -11.01
C MET A 110 10.33 -11.05 -9.89
N GLY A 111 10.87 -9.84 -9.89
CA GLY A 111 11.74 -9.35 -8.82
C GLY A 111 11.04 -9.29 -7.46
N ILE A 112 9.78 -8.83 -7.41
CA ILE A 112 8.97 -8.81 -6.19
C ILE A 112 8.77 -10.23 -5.65
N ASN A 113 8.36 -11.18 -6.50
CA ASN A 113 8.10 -12.57 -6.09
C ASN A 113 9.38 -13.29 -5.65
N LEU A 114 10.49 -13.08 -6.36
CA LEU A 114 11.78 -13.63 -5.96
C LEU A 114 12.23 -13.08 -4.61
N GLY A 115 12.07 -11.76 -4.39
CA GLY A 115 12.35 -11.13 -3.10
C GLY A 115 11.49 -11.70 -1.97
N ALA A 116 10.19 -11.91 -2.23
CA ALA A 116 9.28 -12.51 -1.26
C ALA A 116 9.70 -13.95 -0.90
N ALA A 117 10.04 -14.77 -1.89
CA ALA A 117 10.49 -16.14 -1.67
C ALA A 117 11.81 -16.21 -0.86
N ILE A 118 12.81 -15.40 -1.24
CA ILE A 118 14.08 -15.31 -0.49
C ILE A 118 13.84 -14.83 0.94
N SER A 119 12.99 -13.82 1.12
CA SER A 119 12.66 -13.28 2.43
C SER A 119 11.96 -14.33 3.31
N ALA A 120 10.97 -15.05 2.80
CA ALA A 120 10.27 -16.08 3.55
C ALA A 120 11.24 -17.17 4.06
N ILE A 121 12.17 -17.60 3.20
CA ILE A 121 13.15 -18.62 3.58
C ILE A 121 14.21 -18.05 4.54
N ALA A 122 14.86 -16.95 4.17
CA ALA A 122 16.02 -16.45 4.90
C ALA A 122 15.61 -15.76 6.22
N VAL A 123 14.66 -14.82 6.17
CA VAL A 123 14.19 -14.07 7.36
C VAL A 123 13.37 -14.97 8.28
N GLY A 124 12.52 -15.83 7.71
CA GLY A 124 11.74 -16.80 8.48
C GLY A 124 12.63 -17.77 9.22
N TYR A 125 13.60 -18.41 8.54
CA TYR A 125 14.53 -19.33 9.19
C TYR A 125 15.33 -18.68 10.34
N VAL A 126 15.85 -17.47 10.11
CA VAL A 126 16.61 -16.75 11.14
C VAL A 126 15.68 -16.33 12.28
N GLY A 127 14.48 -15.83 11.97
CA GLY A 127 13.50 -15.42 12.98
C GLY A 127 13.08 -16.55 13.90
N GLU A 128 12.79 -17.72 13.34
CA GLU A 128 12.31 -18.88 14.10
C GLU A 128 13.43 -19.61 14.87
N ASN A 129 14.62 -19.73 14.29
CA ASN A 129 15.68 -20.56 14.87
C ASN A 129 16.73 -19.79 15.67
N ILE A 130 16.89 -18.48 15.41
CA ILE A 130 17.92 -17.65 16.06
C ILE A 130 17.28 -16.55 16.91
N GLY A 131 16.30 -15.83 16.34
CA GLY A 131 15.57 -14.75 17.03
C GLY A 131 14.95 -13.77 16.05
N TRP A 132 13.74 -13.31 16.38
CA TRP A 132 12.96 -12.42 15.50
C TRP A 132 13.67 -11.09 15.25
N HIS A 133 14.37 -10.53 16.21
CA HIS A 133 15.14 -9.29 16.06
C HIS A 133 16.28 -9.42 15.03
N TYR A 134 16.93 -10.59 14.92
CA TYR A 134 17.89 -10.86 13.86
C TYR A 134 17.23 -10.98 12.49
N GLY A 135 16.06 -11.63 12.42
CA GLY A 135 15.25 -11.69 11.21
C GLY A 135 14.87 -10.31 10.69
N PHE A 136 14.34 -9.45 11.55
CA PHE A 136 14.01 -8.06 11.20
C PHE A 136 15.26 -7.24 10.83
N GLY A 137 16.37 -7.42 11.54
CA GLY A 137 17.64 -6.79 11.22
C GLY A 137 18.15 -7.18 9.83
N MET A 138 18.03 -8.46 9.47
CA MET A 138 18.41 -8.93 8.13
C MET A 138 17.50 -8.34 7.03
N ALA A 139 16.19 -8.25 7.29
CA ALA A 139 15.28 -7.54 6.38
C ALA A 139 15.68 -6.05 6.24
N GLY A 140 16.08 -5.41 7.34
CA GLY A 140 16.61 -4.05 7.35
C GLY A 140 17.84 -3.87 6.47
N ILE A 141 18.80 -4.81 6.54
CA ILE A 141 19.98 -4.80 5.66
C ILE A 141 19.56 -4.89 4.19
N GLY A 142 18.63 -5.80 3.87
CA GLY A 142 18.08 -5.91 2.52
C GLY A 142 17.44 -4.61 2.03
N MET A 143 16.70 -3.91 2.91
CA MET A 143 16.10 -2.60 2.59
C MET A 143 17.15 -1.52 2.36
N VAL A 144 18.23 -1.49 3.14
CA VAL A 144 19.35 -0.55 2.94
C VAL A 144 20.03 -0.80 1.59
N ILE A 145 20.30 -2.05 1.24
CA ILE A 145 20.86 -2.40 -0.08
C ILE A 145 19.92 -1.95 -1.20
N GLY A 146 18.61 -2.20 -1.07
CA GLY A 146 17.61 -1.73 -2.01
C GLY A 146 17.59 -0.22 -2.16
N GLN A 147 17.64 0.51 -1.04
CA GLN A 147 17.66 1.97 -1.01
C GLN A 147 18.94 2.53 -1.67
N LEU A 148 20.10 1.96 -1.38
CA LEU A 148 21.37 2.35 -2.01
C LEU A 148 21.34 2.08 -3.52
N THR A 149 20.80 0.93 -3.93
CA THR A 149 20.61 0.60 -5.35
C THR A 149 19.68 1.61 -6.03
N TYR A 150 18.58 1.98 -5.38
CA TYR A 150 17.67 3.00 -5.89
C TYR A 150 18.36 4.36 -6.01
N MET A 151 19.13 4.77 -5.02
CA MET A 151 19.91 6.03 -5.05
C MET A 151 20.93 6.03 -6.21
N TRP A 152 21.66 4.94 -6.35
CA TRP A 152 22.62 4.79 -7.46
C TRP A 152 21.96 4.80 -8.83
N GLY A 153 20.76 4.21 -8.93
CA GLY A 153 19.93 4.13 -10.13
C GLY A 153 19.29 5.46 -10.55
N GLN A 154 19.26 6.49 -9.70
CA GLN A 154 18.60 7.78 -9.98
C GLN A 154 19.07 8.43 -11.29
N LYS A 155 20.32 8.25 -11.67
CA LYS A 155 20.90 8.76 -12.91
C LYS A 155 20.21 8.21 -14.18
N TYR A 156 19.59 7.04 -14.09
CA TYR A 156 18.84 6.44 -15.20
C TYR A 156 17.34 6.81 -15.20
N LEU A 157 16.87 7.41 -14.12
CA LEU A 157 15.47 7.75 -13.88
C LEU A 157 15.18 9.25 -14.08
N THR A 158 16.03 9.98 -14.80
CA THR A 158 15.94 11.45 -14.93
C THR A 158 14.63 11.94 -15.55
N HIS A 159 14.02 11.13 -16.41
CA HIS A 159 12.82 11.47 -17.20
C HIS A 159 11.51 10.94 -16.59
N VAL A 160 11.55 10.19 -15.47
CA VAL A 160 10.35 9.62 -14.84
C VAL A 160 10.22 10.03 -13.39
N GLY A 161 9.00 10.08 -12.89
CA GLY A 161 8.69 10.26 -11.47
C GLY A 161 8.96 11.66 -10.92
N ASN A 162 9.25 12.65 -11.77
CA ASN A 162 9.34 14.03 -11.34
C ASN A 162 7.95 14.61 -11.10
N LEU A 163 7.87 15.62 -10.24
CA LEU A 163 6.63 16.37 -10.07
C LEU A 163 6.28 17.07 -11.39
N VAL A 164 5.08 16.84 -11.87
CA VAL A 164 4.58 17.49 -13.08
C VAL A 164 4.09 18.88 -12.70
N VAL A 165 4.80 19.90 -13.14
CA VAL A 165 4.43 21.31 -13.02
C VAL A 165 3.90 21.77 -14.39
N ALA A 166 2.86 22.59 -14.41
CA ALA A 166 2.36 23.16 -15.66
C ALA A 166 3.43 24.07 -16.29
N GLU A 167 3.37 24.25 -17.63
CA GLU A 167 4.37 25.06 -18.37
C GLU A 167 4.47 26.51 -17.90
N ASP A 168 3.42 27.03 -17.24
CA ASP A 168 3.37 28.37 -16.64
C ASP A 168 3.84 28.41 -15.17
N GLY A 169 4.43 27.34 -14.66
CA GLY A 169 4.93 27.27 -13.29
C GLY A 169 3.85 27.15 -12.21
N LYS A 170 2.57 27.09 -12.59
CA LYS A 170 1.48 26.82 -11.66
C LYS A 170 1.36 25.31 -11.43
N GLU A 171 1.09 24.93 -10.19
CA GLU A 171 0.68 23.55 -9.90
C GLU A 171 -0.52 23.21 -10.78
N LEU A 172 -0.45 22.07 -11.49
CA LEU A 172 -1.61 21.53 -12.14
C LEU A 172 -2.71 21.42 -11.08
N ASP A 173 -3.79 22.19 -11.26
CA ASP A 173 -4.99 22.08 -10.43
C ASP A 173 -5.62 20.70 -10.71
N ARG A 174 -5.04 19.69 -10.07
CA ARG A 174 -5.59 18.35 -10.11
C ARG A 174 -6.74 18.33 -9.11
N PRO A 175 -7.98 18.18 -9.58
CA PRO A 175 -9.12 18.13 -8.69
C PRO A 175 -8.82 17.09 -7.61
N SER A 176 -8.90 17.48 -6.35
CA SER A 176 -8.81 16.52 -5.27
C SER A 176 -10.10 15.73 -5.28
N LEU A 177 -10.07 14.53 -5.84
CA LEU A 177 -11.22 13.63 -5.93
C LEU A 177 -11.98 13.56 -4.60
N ILE A 178 -11.25 13.60 -3.49
CA ILE A 178 -11.80 13.62 -2.13
C ILE A 178 -12.56 14.91 -1.84
N MET A 179 -12.02 16.09 -2.23
CA MET A 179 -12.73 17.36 -2.00
C MET A 179 -13.93 17.52 -2.94
N ASP A 180 -13.87 16.96 -4.15
CA ASP A 180 -15.00 17.02 -5.08
C ASP A 180 -16.16 16.12 -4.63
N ILE A 181 -15.89 14.99 -3.98
CA ILE A 181 -16.93 14.20 -3.30
C ILE A 181 -17.72 15.05 -2.31
N PHE A 182 -17.05 15.93 -1.53
CA PHE A 182 -17.70 16.77 -0.54
C PHE A 182 -18.37 18.03 -1.13
N LYS A 183 -18.02 18.45 -2.34
CA LYS A 183 -18.67 19.58 -3.02
C LYS A 183 -20.08 19.25 -3.53
N HIS A 184 -20.35 17.98 -3.85
CA HIS A 184 -21.64 17.54 -4.38
C HIS A 184 -22.59 17.14 -3.26
N LYS A 185 -23.74 17.84 -3.15
CA LYS A 185 -24.76 17.60 -2.12
C LYS A 185 -25.18 16.11 -2.03
N ASN A 186 -25.35 15.45 -3.16
CA ASN A 186 -25.76 14.04 -3.20
C ASN A 186 -24.64 13.12 -2.69
N SER A 187 -23.39 13.43 -2.96
CA SER A 187 -22.22 12.67 -2.46
C SER A 187 -22.06 12.84 -0.95
N LEU A 188 -22.29 14.07 -0.44
CA LEU A 188 -22.27 14.34 0.99
C LEU A 188 -23.37 13.58 1.71
N ILE A 189 -24.60 13.58 1.18
CA ILE A 189 -25.73 12.81 1.74
C ILE A 189 -25.40 11.32 1.73
N GLY A 190 -24.90 10.79 0.62
CA GLY A 190 -24.48 9.40 0.51
C GLY A 190 -23.40 9.04 1.54
N PHE A 191 -22.40 9.89 1.72
CA PHE A 191 -21.37 9.72 2.74
C PHE A 191 -21.96 9.70 4.16
N LEU A 192 -22.85 10.63 4.49
CA LEU A 192 -23.49 10.69 5.82
C LEU A 192 -24.35 9.45 6.11
N ILE A 193 -25.13 8.98 5.13
CA ILE A 193 -25.92 7.74 5.25
C ILE A 193 -24.98 6.56 5.51
N THR A 194 -23.90 6.46 4.76
CA THR A 194 -22.97 5.35 4.88
C THR A 194 -22.18 5.38 6.18
N ALA A 195 -21.76 6.58 6.62
CA ALA A 195 -21.09 6.73 7.91
C ALA A 195 -22.01 6.32 9.06
N SER A 196 -23.30 6.69 8.98
CA SER A 196 -24.32 6.30 9.98
C SER A 196 -24.56 4.80 9.97
N LEU A 197 -24.68 4.17 8.80
CA LEU A 197 -24.81 2.71 8.65
C LEU A 197 -23.57 1.99 9.16
N SER A 198 -22.38 2.49 8.84
CA SER A 198 -21.12 1.95 9.33
C SER A 198 -21.03 2.01 10.86
N ALA A 199 -21.43 3.14 11.46
CA ALA A 199 -21.47 3.29 12.92
C ALA A 199 -22.46 2.32 13.56
N TYR A 200 -23.66 2.16 12.98
CA TYR A 200 -24.64 1.18 13.43
C TYR A 200 -24.11 -0.26 13.38
N VAL A 201 -23.51 -0.65 12.26
CA VAL A 201 -22.92 -1.99 12.08
C VAL A 201 -21.74 -2.18 13.06
N TRP A 202 -20.94 -1.15 13.29
CA TRP A 202 -19.86 -1.19 14.29
C TRP A 202 -20.39 -1.53 15.69
N ILE A 203 -21.46 -0.86 16.11
CA ILE A 203 -22.05 -1.06 17.44
C ILE A 203 -22.72 -2.45 17.56
N SER A 204 -23.40 -2.92 16.49
CA SER A 204 -24.22 -4.14 16.53
C SER A 204 -23.43 -5.40 16.21
N ALA A 205 -22.45 -5.35 15.30
CA ALA A 205 -21.74 -6.51 14.78
C ALA A 205 -20.20 -6.45 14.98
N GLY A 206 -19.69 -5.34 15.53
CA GLY A 206 -18.29 -5.14 15.77
C GLY A 206 -17.61 -4.22 14.76
N TRP A 207 -16.48 -3.66 15.18
CA TRP A 207 -15.77 -2.60 14.47
C TRP A 207 -15.28 -3.02 13.07
N SER A 208 -14.89 -4.29 12.89
CA SER A 208 -14.37 -4.79 11.60
C SER A 208 -15.43 -4.76 10.49
N TYR A 209 -16.67 -5.10 10.82
CA TYR A 209 -17.79 -5.03 9.88
C TYR A 209 -18.18 -3.56 9.59
N GLY A 210 -18.13 -2.67 10.57
CA GLY A 210 -18.33 -1.25 10.37
C GLY A 210 -17.30 -0.63 9.44
N ALA A 211 -16.03 -0.95 9.63
CA ALA A 211 -14.94 -0.52 8.76
C ALA A 211 -15.07 -1.05 7.32
N LEU A 212 -15.52 -2.30 7.15
CA LEU A 212 -15.77 -2.89 5.84
C LEU A 212 -16.89 -2.14 5.10
N VAL A 213 -17.99 -1.85 5.77
CA VAL A 213 -19.12 -1.08 5.18
C VAL A 213 -18.65 0.30 4.74
N LEU A 214 -17.85 0.99 5.58
CA LEU A 214 -17.31 2.31 5.25
C LEU A 214 -16.39 2.25 4.03
N GLY A 215 -15.50 1.26 3.98
CA GLY A 215 -14.56 1.06 2.86
C GLY A 215 -15.26 0.79 1.53
N ILE A 216 -16.26 -0.10 1.53
CA ILE A 216 -17.06 -0.42 0.34
C ILE A 216 -17.80 0.82 -0.17
N ALA A 217 -18.42 1.57 0.73
CA ALA A 217 -19.17 2.74 0.32
C ALA A 217 -18.29 3.89 -0.16
N PHE A 218 -17.10 4.05 0.42
CA PHE A 218 -16.12 5.00 -0.08
C PHE A 218 -15.68 4.64 -1.52
N ALA A 219 -15.37 3.36 -1.76
CA ALA A 219 -15.03 2.87 -3.08
C ALA A 219 -16.17 3.13 -4.09
N VAL A 220 -17.40 2.73 -3.74
CA VAL A 220 -18.58 2.96 -4.59
C VAL A 220 -18.82 4.45 -4.84
N GLY A 221 -18.67 5.29 -3.81
CA GLY A 221 -18.83 6.75 -3.94
C GLY A 221 -17.85 7.37 -4.93
N ILE A 222 -16.58 6.99 -4.86
CA ILE A 222 -15.56 7.40 -5.84
C ILE A 222 -15.97 6.97 -7.25
N GLY A 223 -16.39 5.72 -7.42
CA GLY A 223 -16.82 5.21 -8.72
C GLY A 223 -18.00 5.98 -9.30
N ILE A 224 -18.99 6.33 -8.49
CA ILE A 224 -20.15 7.13 -8.92
C ILE A 224 -19.73 8.52 -9.39
N VAL A 225 -18.85 9.19 -8.65
CA VAL A 225 -18.35 10.53 -9.03
C VAL A 225 -17.62 10.46 -10.36
N ILE A 226 -16.67 9.57 -10.51
CA ILE A 226 -15.91 9.44 -11.75
C ILE A 226 -16.83 8.99 -12.89
N TYR A 227 -17.81 8.11 -12.65
CA TYR A 227 -18.76 7.69 -13.67
C TYR A 227 -19.66 8.84 -14.15
N ASN A 228 -20.09 9.74 -13.27
CA ASN A 228 -20.95 10.85 -13.65
C ASN A 228 -20.21 11.93 -14.46
N ASP A 229 -18.98 12.23 -14.07
CA ASP A 229 -18.17 13.31 -14.69
C ASP A 229 -17.36 12.82 -15.89
N GLY A 230 -17.21 11.51 -16.08
CA GLY A 230 -16.39 10.91 -17.12
C GLY A 230 -17.04 10.86 -18.50
N ASN A 231 -16.22 10.88 -19.54
CA ASN A 231 -16.64 10.56 -20.90
C ASN A 231 -16.91 9.04 -21.06
N LYS A 232 -17.44 8.60 -22.23
CA LYS A 232 -17.81 7.21 -22.47
C LYS A 232 -16.65 6.22 -22.21
N VAL A 233 -15.44 6.58 -22.66
CA VAL A 233 -14.25 5.72 -22.50
C VAL A 233 -13.85 5.58 -21.03
N GLU A 234 -13.95 6.67 -20.26
CA GLU A 234 -13.68 6.66 -18.82
C GLU A 234 -14.70 5.83 -18.07
N LYS A 235 -15.99 5.93 -18.42
CA LYS A 235 -17.07 5.10 -17.85
C LYS A 235 -16.83 3.61 -18.08
N ASP A 236 -16.47 3.22 -19.31
CA ASP A 236 -16.17 1.84 -19.65
C ASP A 236 -14.95 1.32 -18.86
N ARG A 237 -13.88 2.14 -18.74
CA ARG A 237 -12.68 1.81 -17.95
C ARG A 237 -13.00 1.62 -16.48
N ILE A 238 -13.84 2.47 -15.91
CA ILE A 238 -14.26 2.35 -14.51
C ILE A 238 -15.05 1.07 -14.30
N LEU A 239 -15.99 0.75 -15.18
CA LEU A 239 -16.76 -0.48 -15.09
C LEU A 239 -15.84 -1.71 -15.09
N VAL A 240 -14.88 -1.77 -16.01
CA VAL A 240 -13.87 -2.83 -16.08
C VAL A 240 -13.02 -2.88 -14.78
N THR A 241 -12.64 -1.72 -14.25
CA THR A 241 -11.87 -1.65 -12.99
C THR A 241 -12.67 -2.24 -11.82
N TYR A 242 -13.97 -1.92 -11.68
CA TYR A 242 -14.81 -2.47 -10.62
C TYR A 242 -15.05 -3.96 -10.78
N LEU A 243 -15.30 -4.45 -12.01
CA LEU A 243 -15.43 -5.88 -12.27
C LEU A 243 -14.14 -6.63 -11.93
N SER A 244 -12.98 -6.07 -12.32
CA SER A 244 -11.68 -6.63 -11.97
C SER A 244 -11.46 -6.63 -10.46
N PHE A 245 -11.86 -5.56 -9.75
CA PHE A 245 -11.76 -5.47 -8.31
C PHE A 245 -12.57 -6.54 -7.59
N LEU A 246 -13.79 -6.84 -8.04
CA LEU A 246 -14.60 -7.94 -7.50
C LEU A 246 -13.90 -9.29 -7.66
N ILE A 247 -13.33 -9.56 -8.84
CA ILE A 247 -12.59 -10.80 -9.10
C ILE A 247 -11.36 -10.89 -8.20
N ILE A 248 -10.64 -9.79 -8.03
CA ILE A 248 -9.44 -9.71 -7.17
C ILE A 248 -9.79 -9.95 -5.71
N ILE A 249 -10.91 -9.40 -5.19
CA ILE A 249 -11.36 -9.64 -3.82
C ILE A 249 -11.60 -11.13 -3.59
N VAL A 250 -12.32 -11.80 -4.50
CA VAL A 250 -12.61 -13.24 -4.39
C VAL A 250 -11.32 -14.05 -4.45
N PHE A 251 -10.44 -13.72 -5.40
CA PHE A 251 -9.16 -14.42 -5.56
C PHE A 251 -8.27 -14.28 -4.31
N TRP A 252 -8.03 -13.04 -3.85
CA TRP A 252 -7.18 -12.80 -2.69
C TRP A 252 -7.80 -13.31 -1.40
N GLY A 253 -9.12 -13.18 -1.23
CA GLY A 253 -9.80 -13.74 -0.08
C GLY A 253 -9.64 -15.26 0.00
N SER A 254 -9.70 -15.95 -1.12
CA SER A 254 -9.47 -17.41 -1.18
C SER A 254 -7.99 -17.75 -0.96
N PHE A 255 -7.08 -16.96 -1.53
CA PHE A 255 -5.63 -17.18 -1.41
C PHE A 255 -5.13 -17.00 0.03
N GLU A 256 -5.53 -15.93 0.70
CA GLU A 256 -5.16 -15.67 2.10
C GLU A 256 -5.72 -16.73 3.06
N GLN A 257 -6.94 -17.23 2.81
CA GLN A 257 -7.51 -18.32 3.60
C GLN A 257 -6.78 -19.65 3.40
N ALA A 258 -6.26 -19.92 2.20
CA ALA A 258 -5.44 -21.11 1.97
C ALA A 258 -4.17 -21.10 2.83
N GLY A 259 -3.55 -19.94 3.04
CA GLY A 259 -2.42 -19.79 3.96
C GLY A 259 -2.77 -19.93 5.43
N GLY A 260 -3.99 -19.54 5.83
CA GLY A 260 -4.46 -19.65 7.23
C GLY A 260 -5.05 -20.99 7.62
N LEU A 261 -5.56 -21.76 6.65
CA LEU A 261 -6.17 -23.09 6.90
C LEU A 261 -5.20 -24.26 6.76
N LEU A 262 -4.02 -24.03 6.17
CA LEU A 262 -3.02 -25.07 5.92
C LEU A 262 -1.90 -25.07 6.98
N ASN A 263 -1.92 -24.19 7.95
CA ASN A 263 -1.07 -24.13 9.14
C ASN A 263 -1.89 -24.47 10.39
#